data_a9396d7bc651549b54e75f94825b2eac
#
_entry.id   a9396d7bc651549b54e75f94825b2eac
#
_cell.length_a   1.000
_cell.length_b   1.000
_cell.length_c   1.000
_cell.angle_alpha   90.00
_cell.angle_beta   90.00
_cell.angle_gamma   90.00
#
_symmetry.space_group_name_H-M   'P 1'
#
loop_
_entity.id
_entity.type
_entity.pdbx_description
1 polymer ?
#
loop_
_entity_poly.entity_id
_entity_poly.type
_entity_poly.pdbx_seq_one_letter_code
_entity_poly.pdbx_strand_id
1 'polypeptide(L)'
;MSHVRIGVYTLTSGTAKEVADRAREGMLGVFRAQPGFKAYGLAETQEGKLISVSLWESGEQAGQANELAASWVRENIADRARLESAQVGDFMFYETA
;
A
#
# COMPACT_ATOMS: atom_id res chain seq x y z
N MET A 1 -14.50 8.65 -10.11
CA MET A 1 -13.17 8.44 -10.68
C MET A 1 -12.26 7.86 -9.60
N SER A 2 -11.36 6.99 -9.98
CA SER A 2 -10.50 6.34 -8.98
C SER A 2 -9.27 7.17 -8.66
N HIS A 3 -8.86 7.08 -7.42
CA HIS A 3 -7.67 7.72 -6.89
C HIS A 3 -6.72 6.64 -6.38
N VAL A 4 -5.43 6.85 -6.50
CA VAL A 4 -4.43 5.84 -6.17
C VAL A 4 -3.48 6.36 -5.10
N ARG A 5 -3.13 5.46 -4.18
CA ARG A 5 -2.01 5.67 -3.25
C ARG A 5 -0.94 4.63 -3.57
N ILE A 6 0.29 5.08 -3.73
CA ILE A 6 1.44 4.22 -4.02
C ILE A 6 2.49 4.44 -2.94
N GLY A 7 2.96 3.34 -2.34
CA GLY A 7 4.08 3.37 -1.42
C GLY A 7 5.20 2.48 -1.94
N VAL A 8 6.44 2.97 -1.87
CA VAL A 8 7.62 2.19 -2.26
C VAL A 8 8.44 1.91 -1.00
N TYR A 9 8.78 0.64 -0.79
CA TYR A 9 9.48 0.19 0.40
C TYR A 9 10.75 -0.55 0.03
N THR A 10 11.76 -0.42 0.87
CA THR A 10 12.97 -1.24 0.80
C THR A 10 12.88 -2.32 1.88
N LEU A 11 13.15 -3.58 1.49
CA LEU A 11 13.29 -4.65 2.48
C LEU A 11 14.59 -4.44 3.25
N THR A 12 14.49 -4.47 4.56
CA THR A 12 15.67 -4.36 5.44
C THR A 12 16.00 -5.68 6.11
N SER A 13 15.06 -6.62 6.12
CA SER A 13 15.21 -7.94 6.71
C SER A 13 14.11 -8.86 6.21
N GLY A 14 14.40 -10.15 6.15
CA GLY A 14 13.42 -11.14 5.71
C GLY A 14 13.17 -11.13 4.22
N THR A 15 12.04 -11.63 3.81
CA THR A 15 11.69 -11.80 2.39
C THR A 15 10.45 -11.00 2.03
N ALA A 16 10.30 -10.74 0.74
CA ALA A 16 9.09 -10.08 0.20
C ALA A 16 7.84 -10.89 0.54
N LYS A 17 7.93 -12.22 0.48
CA LYS A 17 6.80 -13.10 0.79
C LYS A 17 6.33 -12.93 2.24
N GLU A 18 7.25 -12.82 3.18
CA GLU A 18 6.91 -12.63 4.59
C GLU A 18 6.16 -11.31 4.79
N VAL A 19 6.63 -10.24 4.16
CA VAL A 19 5.95 -8.94 4.23
C VAL A 19 4.58 -9.01 3.58
N ALA A 20 4.49 -9.65 2.42
CA ALA A 20 3.22 -9.80 1.71
C ALA A 20 2.19 -10.58 2.52
N ASP A 21 2.62 -11.67 3.16
CA ASP A 21 1.74 -12.47 4.00
C ASP A 21 1.21 -11.65 5.18
N ARG A 22 2.08 -10.89 5.84
CA ARG A 22 1.67 -10.02 6.95
C ARG A 22 0.73 -8.90 6.49
N ALA A 23 1.01 -8.29 5.33
CA ALA A 23 0.16 -7.24 4.79
C ALA A 23 -1.23 -7.77 4.44
N ARG A 24 -1.30 -8.97 3.87
CA ARG A 24 -2.58 -9.60 3.56
C ARG A 24 -3.37 -9.90 4.83
N GLU A 25 -2.71 -10.35 5.89
CA GLU A 25 -3.36 -10.67 7.16
C GLU A 25 -3.78 -9.43 7.95
N GLY A 26 -3.05 -8.33 7.84
CA GLY A 26 -3.26 -7.13 8.65
C GLY A 26 -3.71 -5.91 7.87
N MET A 27 -2.84 -5.38 7.02
CA MET A 27 -3.10 -4.12 6.31
C MET A 27 -4.35 -4.18 5.44
N LEU A 28 -4.58 -5.30 4.77
CA LEU A 28 -5.76 -5.47 3.93
C LEU A 28 -7.04 -5.26 4.73
N GLY A 29 -7.12 -5.82 5.93
CA GLY A 29 -8.28 -5.65 6.81
C GLY A 29 -8.48 -4.21 7.24
N VAL A 30 -7.40 -3.50 7.54
CA VAL A 30 -7.44 -2.09 7.89
C VAL A 30 -8.03 -1.27 6.73
N PHE A 31 -7.55 -1.50 5.51
CA PHE A 31 -8.05 -0.79 4.33
C PHE A 31 -9.50 -1.15 4.02
N ARG A 32 -9.87 -2.43 4.11
CA ARG A 32 -11.27 -2.86 3.86
C ARG A 32 -12.27 -2.21 4.79
N ALA A 33 -11.85 -1.87 6.00
CA ALA A 33 -12.73 -1.23 6.97
C ALA A 33 -12.99 0.24 6.65
N GLN A 34 -12.25 0.84 5.71
CA GLN A 34 -12.39 2.24 5.39
C GLN A 34 -13.43 2.47 4.29
N PRO A 35 -14.21 3.55 4.39
CA PRO A 35 -15.12 3.90 3.30
C PRO A 35 -14.31 4.24 2.03
N GLY A 36 -14.86 3.87 0.89
CA GLY A 36 -14.25 4.17 -0.40
C GLY A 36 -13.13 3.24 -0.84
N PHE A 37 -12.82 2.21 -0.07
CA PHE A 37 -11.81 1.23 -0.46
C PHE A 37 -12.26 0.47 -1.71
N LYS A 38 -11.37 0.36 -2.70
CA LYS A 38 -11.64 -0.37 -3.95
C LYS A 38 -10.71 -1.57 -4.15
N ALA A 39 -9.42 -1.38 -3.93
CA ALA A 39 -8.46 -2.44 -4.20
C ALA A 39 -7.15 -2.18 -3.45
N TYR A 40 -6.42 -3.26 -3.20
CA TYR A 40 -5.10 -3.19 -2.58
C TYR A 40 -4.24 -4.31 -3.13
N GLY A 41 -3.00 -3.99 -3.47
CA GLY A 41 -2.03 -4.97 -3.94
C GLY A 41 -0.63 -4.61 -3.50
N LEU A 42 0.20 -5.63 -3.40
CA LEU A 42 1.60 -5.48 -3.06
C LEU A 42 2.40 -6.28 -4.08
N ALA A 43 3.37 -5.65 -4.72
CA ALA A 43 4.20 -6.28 -5.72
C ALA A 43 5.68 -6.14 -5.36
N GLU A 44 6.47 -7.13 -5.72
CA GLU A 44 7.92 -7.05 -5.61
C GLU A 44 8.48 -6.63 -6.97
N THR A 45 9.39 -5.65 -6.96
CA THR A 45 10.06 -5.21 -8.19
C THR A 45 11.25 -6.12 -8.52
N GLN A 46 11.76 -6.01 -9.76
CA GLN A 46 12.95 -6.75 -10.16
C GLN A 46 14.18 -6.34 -9.35
N GLU A 47 14.16 -5.15 -8.78
CA GLU A 47 15.26 -4.65 -7.94
C GLU A 47 15.13 -5.04 -6.48
N GLY A 48 14.12 -5.84 -6.14
CA GLY A 48 13.91 -6.31 -4.77
C GLY A 48 13.22 -5.32 -3.87
N LYS A 49 12.56 -4.30 -4.43
CA LYS A 49 11.75 -3.37 -3.66
C LYS A 49 10.29 -3.82 -3.65
N LEU A 50 9.51 -3.27 -2.74
CA LEU A 50 8.08 -3.54 -2.66
C LEU A 50 7.30 -2.32 -3.08
N ILE A 51 6.27 -2.52 -3.90
CA ILE A 51 5.33 -1.47 -4.29
C ILE A 51 3.97 -1.83 -3.73
N SER A 52 3.43 -0.94 -2.88
CA SER A 52 2.09 -1.05 -2.33
C SER A 52 1.18 -0.13 -3.12
N VAL A 53 0.07 -0.65 -3.63
CA VAL A 53 -0.88 0.12 -4.43
C VAL A 53 -2.26 -0.06 -3.83
N SER A 54 -2.96 1.05 -3.58
CA SER A 54 -4.35 0.99 -3.15
C SER A 54 -5.18 1.99 -3.94
N LEU A 55 -6.42 1.61 -4.23
CA LEU A 55 -7.37 2.40 -5.01
C LEU A 55 -8.55 2.81 -4.15
N TRP A 56 -9.00 4.06 -4.33
CA TRP A 56 -9.98 4.71 -3.46
C TRP A 56 -10.96 5.54 -4.28
N GLU A 57 -12.15 5.77 -3.70
CA GLU A 57 -13.20 6.59 -4.33
C GLU A 57 -12.84 8.07 -4.38
N SER A 58 -12.05 8.57 -3.41
CA SER A 58 -11.70 9.98 -3.35
C SER A 58 -10.22 10.18 -3.03
N GLY A 59 -9.69 11.35 -3.39
CA GLY A 59 -8.31 11.69 -3.06
C GLY A 59 -8.09 11.85 -1.57
N GLU A 60 -9.09 12.32 -0.83
CA GLU A 60 -9.01 12.41 0.62
C GLU A 60 -8.84 11.03 1.26
N GLN A 61 -9.60 10.05 0.80
CA GLN A 61 -9.47 8.68 1.29
C GLN A 61 -8.12 8.08 0.94
N ALA A 62 -7.62 8.33 -0.27
CA ALA A 62 -6.28 7.90 -0.66
C ALA A 62 -5.20 8.53 0.22
N GLY A 63 -5.37 9.80 0.59
CA GLY A 63 -4.46 10.48 1.51
C GLY A 63 -4.49 9.88 2.91
N GLN A 64 -5.67 9.56 3.41
CA GLN A 64 -5.82 8.89 4.70
C GLN A 64 -5.16 7.51 4.70
N ALA A 65 -5.17 6.81 3.55
CA ALA A 65 -4.52 5.52 3.42
C ALA A 65 -3.01 5.61 3.64
N ASN A 66 -2.37 6.73 3.28
CA ASN A 66 -0.96 6.95 3.57
C ASN A 66 -0.68 6.89 5.07
N GLU A 67 -1.51 7.57 5.86
CA GLU A 67 -1.35 7.59 7.31
C GLU A 67 -1.61 6.23 7.94
N LEU A 68 -2.65 5.55 7.48
CA LEU A 68 -2.97 4.20 7.95
C LEU A 68 -1.84 3.22 7.64
N ALA A 69 -1.30 3.29 6.42
CA ALA A 69 -0.19 2.43 6.02
C ALA A 69 1.07 2.72 6.82
N ALA A 70 1.39 3.99 7.04
CA ALA A 70 2.57 4.37 7.82
C ALA A 70 2.48 3.87 9.26
N SER A 71 1.30 4.00 9.88
CA SER A 71 1.07 3.50 11.23
C SER A 71 1.19 1.99 11.31
N TRP A 72 0.56 1.30 10.36
CA TRP A 72 0.58 -0.17 10.36
C TRP A 72 2.01 -0.71 10.16
N VAL A 73 2.76 -0.13 9.23
CA VAL A 73 4.15 -0.54 8.97
C VAL A 73 5.00 -0.33 10.23
N ARG A 74 4.86 0.83 10.86
CA ARG A 74 5.62 1.16 12.06
C ARG A 74 5.32 0.20 13.20
N GLU A 75 4.08 -0.23 13.32
CA GLU A 75 3.65 -1.08 14.43
C GLU A 75 3.88 -2.58 14.16
N ASN A 76 3.96 -2.99 12.90
CA ASN A 76 3.94 -4.40 12.56
C ASN A 76 5.16 -4.91 11.81
N ILE A 77 5.78 -4.11 10.95
CA ILE A 77 6.89 -4.57 10.10
C ILE A 77 8.06 -3.58 10.01
N ALA A 78 8.21 -2.71 11.00
CA ALA A 78 9.30 -1.73 10.99
C ALA A 78 10.69 -2.36 10.94
N ASP A 79 10.82 -3.58 11.43
CA ASP A 79 12.07 -4.34 11.42
C ASP A 79 12.34 -5.04 10.09
N ARG A 80 11.41 -5.00 9.14
CA ARG A 80 11.51 -5.73 7.87
C ARG A 80 11.46 -4.84 6.64
N ALA A 81 10.80 -3.69 6.72
CA ALA A 81 10.62 -2.82 5.56
C ALA A 81 10.67 -1.35 5.97
N ARG A 82 11.24 -0.53 5.12
CA ARG A 82 11.34 0.90 5.31
C ARG A 82 10.68 1.62 4.15
N LEU A 83 9.78 2.56 4.46
CA LEU A 83 9.13 3.39 3.44
C LEU A 83 10.14 4.34 2.81
N GLU A 84 10.27 4.29 1.49
CA GLU A 84 11.11 5.21 0.74
C GLU A 84 10.34 6.41 0.22
N SER A 85 9.14 6.16 -0.31
CA SER A 85 8.29 7.22 -0.84
C SER A 85 6.84 6.81 -0.81
N ALA A 86 5.95 7.80 -0.72
CA ALA A 86 4.53 7.60 -0.79
C ALA A 86 3.93 8.72 -1.61
N GLN A 87 3.01 8.38 -2.51
CA GLN A 87 2.37 9.36 -3.38
C GLN A 87 0.88 9.05 -3.51
N VAL A 88 0.11 10.11 -3.69
CA VAL A 88 -1.31 10.02 -3.97
C VAL A 88 -1.56 10.71 -5.31
N GLY A 89 -2.35 10.10 -6.17
CA GLY A 89 -2.65 10.65 -7.47
C GLY A 89 -4.05 10.30 -7.93
N ASP A 90 -4.47 10.98 -8.98
CA ASP A 90 -5.74 10.72 -9.63
C ASP A 90 -5.46 10.04 -10.96
N PHE A 91 -6.23 9.00 -11.26
CA PHE A 91 -6.08 8.37 -12.56
C PHE A 91 -6.53 9.33 -13.65
N MET A 92 -5.70 9.52 -14.66
CA MET A 92 -6.06 10.27 -15.84
C MET A 92 -6.99 9.43 -16.73
N PHE A 93 -6.77 8.13 -16.75
CA PHE A 93 -7.73 7.15 -17.24
C PHE A 93 -7.43 5.82 -16.56
N TYR A 94 -8.43 4.94 -16.54
CA TYR A 94 -8.32 3.62 -15.94
C TYR A 94 -9.26 2.69 -16.72
N GLU A 95 -8.68 1.71 -17.37
CA GLU A 95 -9.44 0.74 -18.16
C GLU A 95 -9.09 -0.68 -17.73
N THR A 96 -10.09 -1.54 -17.80
CA THR A 96 -9.91 -2.98 -17.57
C THR A 96 -10.14 -3.74 -18.87
N ALA A 97 -9.64 -4.95 -18.93
CA ALA A 97 -9.83 -5.81 -20.11
C ALA A 97 -11.30 -6.15 -20.34
#